data_e69c4236d448703344779bbedd2756d7
#
_entry.id   e69c4236d448703344779bbedd2756d7
#
_cell.length_a   1.000
_cell.length_b   1.000
_cell.length_c   1.000
_cell.angle_alpha   90.00
_cell.angle_beta   90.00
_cell.angle_gamma   90.00
#
_symmetry.space_group_name_H-M   'P 1'
#
loop_
_entity.id
_entity.type
_entity.pdbx_description
1 polymer ?
#
loop_
_entity_poly.entity_id
_entity_poly.type
_entity_poly.pdbx_seq_one_letter_code
_entity_poly.pdbx_strand_id
1 'polypeptide(L)'
;MISIVFVLHFCEICKKGVTHMQLLENRIIKDGQILGGDILKVDSFLNHNIDIPFVNKLAEELHRLYSDCGVTKVLTIEASGIAIASLTALSFGVPMLFAKKSKSSNITGDVFCSTAHSYTHGCDNNIIVSKKFLGKDDKILIIDDFLAKGSALSALLDIAKQAGAEVVGAGIVIEKEYQGGGNLLREKGLRIESLAKIKSMSAEGGIEFCR
;
A
#
# COMPACT_ATOMS: atom_id res chain seq x y z
N MET A 1 26.80 18.84 17.58
CA MET A 1 26.42 19.95 16.70
C MET A 1 25.88 19.44 15.36
N ILE A 2 25.04 18.38 15.37
CA ILE A 2 24.46 17.74 14.16
C ILE A 2 22.92 17.73 14.22
N SER A 3 22.31 18.26 15.30
CA SER A 3 20.85 18.10 15.56
C SER A 3 19.96 19.22 15.02
N ILE A 4 20.49 20.28 14.41
CA ILE A 4 19.70 21.48 14.04
C ILE A 4 19.29 21.50 12.56
N VAL A 5 19.94 20.73 11.71
CA VAL A 5 19.67 20.75 10.25
C VAL A 5 18.41 19.94 9.88
N PHE A 6 18.06 18.89 10.65
CA PHE A 6 16.88 18.06 10.36
C PHE A 6 15.54 18.71 10.67
N VAL A 7 15.50 19.63 11.62
CA VAL A 7 14.25 20.32 12.04
C VAL A 7 13.84 21.42 11.06
N LEU A 8 14.78 22.01 10.32
CA LEU A 8 14.48 23.11 9.40
C LEU A 8 13.89 22.67 8.06
N HIS A 9 14.11 21.42 7.64
CA HIS A 9 13.54 20.92 6.37
C HIS A 9 12.05 20.58 6.48
N PHE A 10 11.57 20.22 7.68
CA PHE A 10 10.15 19.96 7.95
C PHE A 10 9.28 21.23 7.89
N CYS A 11 9.89 22.38 8.14
CA CYS A 11 9.16 23.66 8.20
C CYS A 11 8.88 24.31 6.84
N GLU A 12 9.60 23.95 5.77
CA GLU A 12 9.40 24.57 4.44
C GLU A 12 8.23 23.96 3.66
N ILE A 13 7.89 22.67 3.89
CA ILE A 13 6.76 22.01 3.22
C ILE A 13 5.44 22.47 3.82
N CYS A 14 5.39 22.72 5.16
CA CYS A 14 4.22 23.31 5.82
C CYS A 14 3.91 24.76 5.40
N LYS A 15 4.91 25.51 4.95
CA LYS A 15 4.71 26.91 4.55
C LYS A 15 4.04 27.11 3.18
N LYS A 16 3.88 26.04 2.37
CA LYS A 16 3.24 26.12 1.05
C LYS A 16 1.83 25.53 0.97
N GLY A 17 1.24 25.05 2.07
CA GLY A 17 -0.15 24.55 2.10
C GLY A 17 -0.43 23.29 1.25
N VAL A 18 0.60 22.61 0.76
CA VAL A 18 0.46 21.37 -0.02
C VAL A 18 0.55 20.19 0.95
N THR A 19 -0.54 19.46 1.13
CA THR A 19 -0.56 18.21 1.89
C THR A 19 0.15 17.09 1.11
N HIS A 20 0.61 16.03 1.80
CA HIS A 20 1.19 14.85 1.12
C HIS A 20 0.21 14.20 0.14
N MET A 21 -1.10 14.24 0.43
CA MET A 21 -2.17 13.81 -0.50
C MET A 21 -2.16 14.66 -1.78
N GLN A 22 -2.10 15.98 -1.67
CA GLN A 22 -2.05 16.86 -2.83
C GLN A 22 -0.75 16.70 -3.64
N LEU A 23 0.36 16.38 -2.98
CA LEU A 23 1.62 16.06 -3.65
C LEU A 23 1.49 14.82 -4.55
N LEU A 24 0.84 13.77 -4.06
CA LEU A 24 0.60 12.54 -4.81
C LEU A 24 -0.41 12.78 -5.95
N GLU A 25 -1.53 13.45 -5.69
CA GLU A 25 -2.52 13.78 -6.70
C GLU A 25 -1.91 14.57 -7.87
N ASN A 26 -1.11 15.60 -7.56
CA ASN A 26 -0.40 16.40 -8.57
C ASN A 26 0.60 15.53 -9.38
N ARG A 27 1.29 14.59 -8.74
CA ARG A 27 2.19 13.67 -9.44
C ARG A 27 1.45 12.72 -10.37
N ILE A 28 0.31 12.19 -9.93
CA ILE A 28 -0.56 11.34 -10.75
C ILE A 28 -1.07 12.11 -11.96
N ILE A 29 -1.55 13.37 -11.80
CA ILE A 29 -2.03 14.19 -12.91
C ILE A 29 -0.91 14.49 -13.91
N LYS A 30 0.30 14.79 -13.41
CA LYS A 30 1.43 15.19 -14.25
C LYS A 30 2.03 14.03 -15.03
N ASP A 31 2.28 12.91 -14.37
CA ASP A 31 3.12 11.82 -14.87
C ASP A 31 2.36 10.50 -15.04
N GLY A 32 1.12 10.42 -14.57
CA GLY A 32 0.25 9.26 -14.76
C GLY A 32 -0.35 9.21 -16.16
N GLN A 33 -0.64 8.02 -16.66
CA GLN A 33 -1.27 7.79 -17.94
C GLN A 33 -2.51 6.92 -17.78
N ILE A 34 -3.62 7.35 -18.35
CA ILE A 34 -4.84 6.54 -18.41
C ILE A 34 -4.78 5.71 -19.69
N LEU A 35 -4.74 4.39 -19.55
CA LEU A 35 -4.75 3.44 -20.66
C LEU A 35 -6.11 2.73 -20.65
N GLY A 36 -6.95 3.00 -21.62
CA GLY A 36 -8.25 2.35 -21.86
C GLY A 36 -8.99 1.84 -20.61
N GLY A 37 -10.23 2.18 -20.42
CA GLY A 37 -11.03 1.71 -19.28
C GLY A 37 -10.45 2.12 -17.92
N ASP A 38 -10.14 1.12 -17.10
CA ASP A 38 -9.79 1.32 -15.68
C ASP A 38 -8.28 1.26 -15.37
N ILE A 39 -7.39 1.38 -16.36
CA ILE A 39 -5.95 1.25 -16.12
C ILE A 39 -5.33 2.63 -15.92
N LEU A 40 -4.80 2.89 -14.71
CA LEU A 40 -3.92 4.00 -14.41
C LEU A 40 -2.48 3.51 -14.32
N LYS A 41 -1.63 3.99 -15.23
CA LYS A 41 -0.21 3.69 -15.27
C LYS A 41 0.57 4.77 -14.52
N VAL A 42 1.29 4.36 -13.49
CA VAL A 42 2.15 5.22 -12.64
C VAL A 42 3.57 4.63 -12.51
N ASP A 43 3.97 3.91 -13.54
CA ASP A 43 5.21 3.15 -13.58
C ASP A 43 6.47 4.04 -13.63
N SER A 44 6.31 5.29 -14.00
CA SER A 44 7.42 6.25 -14.06
C SER A 44 7.92 6.72 -12.68
N PHE A 45 7.13 6.49 -11.60
CA PHE A 45 7.52 6.98 -10.26
C PHE A 45 7.15 6.05 -9.10
N LEU A 46 6.22 5.10 -9.27
CA LEU A 46 5.70 4.32 -8.13
C LEU A 46 6.06 2.83 -8.18
N ASN A 47 5.82 2.13 -9.30
CA ASN A 47 5.81 0.67 -9.30
C ASN A 47 6.61 -0.02 -10.42
N HIS A 48 7.45 0.73 -11.16
CA HIS A 48 8.42 0.17 -12.08
C HIS A 48 9.75 0.94 -12.00
N ASN A 49 9.79 2.20 -12.47
CA ASN A 49 10.87 3.13 -12.14
C ASN A 49 10.48 3.89 -10.88
N ILE A 50 11.09 3.52 -9.73
CA ILE A 50 10.65 4.01 -8.42
C ILE A 50 11.41 5.27 -8.06
N ASP A 51 10.70 6.41 -7.94
CA ASP A 51 11.25 7.66 -7.42
C ASP A 51 11.36 7.55 -5.88
N ILE A 52 12.48 7.00 -5.41
CA ILE A 52 12.69 6.71 -3.98
C ILE A 52 12.48 7.94 -3.09
N PRO A 53 13.03 9.15 -3.39
CA PRO A 53 12.77 10.34 -2.59
C PRO A 53 11.28 10.72 -2.51
N PHE A 54 10.53 10.52 -3.58
CA PHE A 54 9.10 10.77 -3.61
C PHE A 54 8.32 9.72 -2.82
N VAL A 55 8.59 8.43 -3.06
CA VAL A 55 7.91 7.32 -2.38
C VAL A 55 8.21 7.33 -0.88
N ASN A 56 9.41 7.78 -0.47
CA ASN A 56 9.74 7.95 0.96
C ASN A 56 8.82 8.96 1.65
N LYS A 57 8.44 10.07 1.01
CA LYS A 57 7.48 11.03 1.57
C LYS A 57 6.10 10.41 1.78
N LEU A 58 5.68 9.51 0.87
CA LEU A 58 4.43 8.76 1.01
C LEU A 58 4.51 7.77 2.17
N ALA A 59 5.65 7.10 2.34
CA ALA A 59 5.90 6.19 3.45
C ALA A 59 5.90 6.90 4.82
N GLU A 60 6.50 8.09 4.90
CA GLU A 60 6.47 8.94 6.10
C GLU A 60 5.03 9.36 6.47
N GLU A 61 4.18 9.64 5.49
CA GLU A 61 2.77 9.94 5.74
C GLU A 61 2.00 8.71 6.23
N LEU A 62 2.22 7.54 5.63
CA LEU A 62 1.63 6.29 6.12
C LEU A 62 2.10 5.98 7.55
N HIS A 63 3.37 6.20 7.87
CA HIS A 63 3.87 6.10 9.24
C HIS A 63 3.14 7.06 10.18
N ARG A 64 2.99 8.34 9.80
CA ARG A 64 2.28 9.34 10.61
C ARG A 64 0.84 8.92 10.92
N LEU A 65 0.14 8.34 9.94
CA LEU A 65 -1.27 7.93 10.08
C LEU A 65 -1.45 6.74 11.04
N TYR A 66 -0.44 5.89 11.20
CA TYR A 66 -0.51 4.66 12.02
C TYR A 66 0.51 4.63 13.17
N SER A 67 1.12 5.78 13.51
CA SER A 67 2.21 5.87 14.50
C SER A 67 1.83 5.41 15.90
N ASP A 68 0.56 5.49 16.27
CA ASP A 68 -0.01 5.10 17.57
C ASP A 68 -0.55 3.67 17.62
N CYS A 69 -0.49 2.93 16.52
CA CYS A 69 -1.09 1.59 16.41
C CYS A 69 -0.20 0.45 16.91
N GLY A 70 1.04 0.73 17.32
CA GLY A 70 1.97 -0.28 17.82
C GLY A 70 2.36 -1.32 16.76
N VAL A 71 2.53 -0.90 15.52
CA VAL A 71 2.93 -1.76 14.38
C VAL A 71 4.22 -2.48 14.70
N THR A 72 4.23 -3.82 14.56
CA THR A 72 5.44 -4.65 14.75
C THR A 72 5.95 -5.23 13.44
N LYS A 73 5.13 -5.21 12.40
CA LYS A 73 5.50 -5.74 11.08
C LYS A 73 4.66 -5.11 9.99
N VAL A 74 5.27 -4.81 8.85
CA VAL A 74 4.58 -4.42 7.62
C VAL A 74 4.40 -5.65 6.74
N LEU A 75 3.19 -5.85 6.21
CA LEU A 75 2.85 -6.92 5.27
C LEU A 75 2.41 -6.34 3.93
N THR A 76 2.91 -6.89 2.83
CA THR A 76 2.52 -6.51 1.47
C THR A 76 2.44 -7.74 0.55
N ILE A 77 2.19 -7.50 -0.74
CA ILE A 77 2.21 -8.53 -1.77
C ILE A 77 3.19 -8.15 -2.91
N GLU A 78 3.89 -9.14 -3.47
CA GLU A 78 4.74 -8.92 -4.65
C GLU A 78 3.90 -8.54 -5.88
N ALA A 79 4.42 -7.70 -6.81
CA ALA A 79 5.74 -7.08 -6.75
C ALA A 79 5.65 -5.59 -6.38
N SER A 80 4.61 -4.87 -6.83
CA SER A 80 4.52 -3.40 -6.82
C SER A 80 4.42 -2.79 -5.43
N GLY A 81 3.81 -3.49 -4.47
CA GLY A 81 3.72 -3.05 -3.07
C GLY A 81 5.05 -3.06 -2.31
N ILE A 82 6.07 -3.81 -2.79
CA ILE A 82 7.32 -4.02 -2.04
C ILE A 82 8.06 -2.72 -1.75
N ALA A 83 8.16 -1.82 -2.73
CA ALA A 83 8.94 -0.59 -2.57
C ALA A 83 8.36 0.33 -1.49
N ILE A 84 7.06 0.65 -1.58
CA ILE A 84 6.38 1.50 -0.58
C ILE A 84 6.34 0.83 0.79
N ALA A 85 6.11 -0.49 0.86
CA ALA A 85 6.11 -1.24 2.10
C ALA A 85 7.49 -1.26 2.78
N SER A 86 8.58 -1.39 2.00
CA SER A 86 9.94 -1.35 2.54
C SER A 86 10.27 0.00 3.19
N LEU A 87 9.93 1.11 2.53
CA LEU A 87 10.15 2.45 3.06
C LEU A 87 9.24 2.75 4.27
N THR A 88 7.99 2.26 4.24
CA THR A 88 7.09 2.37 5.40
C THR A 88 7.62 1.57 6.59
N ALA A 89 8.09 0.35 6.38
CA ALA A 89 8.69 -0.47 7.43
C ALA A 89 9.96 0.18 8.00
N LEU A 90 10.78 0.81 7.15
CA LEU A 90 11.94 1.57 7.58
C LEU A 90 11.52 2.74 8.49
N SER A 91 10.47 3.47 8.15
CA SER A 91 9.95 4.59 8.96
C SER A 91 9.43 4.12 10.32
N PHE A 92 8.86 2.91 10.42
CA PHE A 92 8.44 2.29 11.68
C PHE A 92 9.59 1.62 12.45
N GLY A 93 10.75 1.36 11.82
CA GLY A 93 11.84 0.59 12.41
C GLY A 93 11.48 -0.89 12.61
N VAL A 94 10.62 -1.47 11.77
CA VAL A 94 10.12 -2.85 11.88
C VAL A 94 10.45 -3.66 10.62
N PRO A 95 10.43 -5.01 10.70
CA PRO A 95 10.60 -5.84 9.51
C PRO A 95 9.42 -5.74 8.56
N MET A 96 9.69 -5.93 7.25
CA MET A 96 8.71 -6.08 6.20
C MET A 96 8.66 -7.51 5.71
N LEU A 97 7.47 -8.04 5.54
CA LEU A 97 7.18 -9.35 4.97
C LEU A 97 6.35 -9.16 3.70
N PHE A 98 6.69 -9.85 2.62
CA PHE A 98 5.85 -9.85 1.44
C PHE A 98 5.31 -11.24 1.11
N ALA A 99 4.04 -11.29 0.76
CA ALA A 99 3.38 -12.47 0.25
C ALA A 99 3.77 -12.71 -1.22
N LYS A 100 4.00 -13.97 -1.57
CA LYS A 100 4.37 -14.38 -2.93
C LYS A 100 3.17 -14.91 -3.69
N LYS A 101 3.12 -14.65 -5.01
CA LYS A 101 2.05 -15.12 -5.91
C LYS A 101 2.24 -16.56 -6.40
N SER A 102 3.36 -17.18 -6.09
CA SER A 102 3.64 -18.56 -6.44
C SER A 102 4.56 -19.21 -5.42
N LYS A 103 4.45 -20.54 -5.28
CA LYS A 103 5.37 -21.32 -4.46
C LYS A 103 6.72 -21.42 -5.18
N SER A 104 7.70 -20.64 -4.77
CA SER A 104 9.07 -20.82 -5.25
C SER A 104 9.77 -21.92 -4.46
N SER A 105 10.75 -22.59 -5.08
CA SER A 105 11.59 -23.63 -4.44
C SER A 105 12.28 -23.15 -3.17
N ASN A 106 12.39 -21.82 -2.99
CA ASN A 106 13.03 -21.19 -1.82
C ASN A 106 12.10 -21.06 -0.61
N ILE A 107 10.81 -21.38 -0.72
CA ILE A 107 9.90 -21.45 0.42
C ILE A 107 9.84 -22.92 0.86
N THR A 108 10.69 -23.27 1.82
CA THR A 108 10.68 -24.57 2.50
C THR A 108 9.83 -24.49 3.75
N GLY A 109 9.09 -25.56 4.06
CA GLY A 109 8.24 -25.66 5.25
C GLY A 109 6.79 -25.24 5.04
N ASP A 110 6.09 -25.05 6.16
CA ASP A 110 4.67 -24.74 6.18
C ASP A 110 4.39 -23.30 5.78
N VAL A 111 3.32 -23.11 5.04
CA VAL A 111 2.86 -21.80 4.58
C VAL A 111 1.42 -21.55 4.99
N PHE A 112 1.09 -20.27 5.19
CA PHE A 112 -0.27 -19.79 5.09
C PHE A 112 -0.55 -19.53 3.60
N CYS A 113 -1.75 -19.87 3.14
CA CYS A 113 -2.15 -19.73 1.74
C CYS A 113 -3.54 -19.13 1.65
N SER A 114 -3.72 -18.19 0.73
CA SER A 114 -5.02 -17.65 0.34
C SER A 114 -5.07 -17.42 -1.16
N THR A 115 -6.26 -17.19 -1.70
CA THR A 115 -6.46 -16.98 -3.14
C THR A 115 -6.90 -15.55 -3.40
N ALA A 116 -6.18 -14.85 -4.29
CA ALA A 116 -6.61 -13.55 -4.79
C ALA A 116 -7.00 -13.67 -6.27
N HIS A 117 -8.21 -13.27 -6.60
CA HIS A 117 -8.64 -13.19 -7.98
C HIS A 117 -7.98 -12.00 -8.69
N SER A 118 -7.22 -12.26 -9.75
CA SER A 118 -6.64 -11.22 -10.59
C SER A 118 -7.62 -10.83 -11.70
N TYR A 119 -8.26 -9.68 -11.55
CA TYR A 119 -9.18 -9.15 -12.58
C TYR A 119 -8.46 -8.71 -13.86
N THR A 120 -7.18 -8.37 -13.76
CA THR A 120 -6.36 -7.96 -14.92
C THR A 120 -5.98 -9.14 -15.80
N HIS A 121 -5.79 -10.32 -15.20
CA HIS A 121 -5.37 -11.54 -15.92
C HIS A 121 -6.44 -12.63 -15.94
N GLY A 122 -7.60 -12.43 -15.30
CA GLY A 122 -8.71 -13.39 -15.28
C GLY A 122 -8.37 -14.73 -14.64
N CYS A 123 -7.36 -14.80 -13.77
CA CYS A 123 -6.92 -16.02 -13.10
C CYS A 123 -6.81 -15.84 -11.59
N ASP A 124 -6.95 -16.93 -10.87
CA ASP A 124 -6.76 -17.00 -9.44
C ASP A 124 -5.27 -17.18 -9.13
N ASN A 125 -4.71 -16.29 -8.32
CA ASN A 125 -3.35 -16.40 -7.83
C ASN A 125 -3.35 -16.92 -6.40
N ASN A 126 -2.62 -17.99 -6.16
CA ASN A 126 -2.31 -18.44 -4.81
C ASN A 126 -1.30 -17.48 -4.18
N ILE A 127 -1.69 -16.87 -3.08
CA ILE A 127 -0.84 -15.99 -2.29
C ILE A 127 -0.36 -16.77 -1.08
N ILE A 128 0.96 -16.78 -0.86
CA ILE A 128 1.57 -17.58 0.18
C ILE A 128 2.53 -16.78 1.04
N VAL A 129 2.55 -17.11 2.34
CA VAL A 129 3.48 -16.57 3.34
C VAL A 129 4.01 -17.73 4.18
N SER A 130 5.32 -17.77 4.44
CA SER A 130 5.90 -18.78 5.31
C SER A 130 5.44 -18.58 6.76
N LYS A 131 4.96 -19.66 7.42
CA LYS A 131 4.57 -19.64 8.84
C LYS A 131 5.71 -19.24 9.79
N LYS A 132 6.96 -19.39 9.34
CA LYS A 132 8.14 -19.00 10.11
C LYS A 132 8.20 -17.50 10.42
N PHE A 133 7.59 -16.65 9.57
CA PHE A 133 7.77 -15.20 9.63
C PHE A 133 6.51 -14.44 10.06
N LEU A 134 5.40 -15.14 10.31
CA LEU A 134 4.12 -14.53 10.67
C LEU A 134 3.46 -15.34 11.80
N GLY A 135 3.04 -14.66 12.86
CA GLY A 135 2.44 -15.30 14.02
C GLY A 135 1.54 -14.39 14.85
N LYS A 136 1.00 -14.96 15.92
CA LYS A 136 -0.03 -14.35 16.79
C LYS A 136 0.43 -13.10 17.55
N ASP A 137 1.73 -12.91 17.71
CA ASP A 137 2.28 -11.76 18.43
C ASP A 137 2.55 -10.56 17.49
N ASP A 138 2.29 -10.72 16.19
CA ASP A 138 2.48 -9.67 15.21
C ASP A 138 1.27 -8.72 15.16
N LYS A 139 1.56 -7.41 15.20
CA LYS A 139 0.63 -6.32 14.87
C LYS A 139 0.97 -5.80 13.49
N ILE A 140 0.13 -6.12 12.51
CA ILE A 140 0.43 -5.96 11.10
C ILE A 140 -0.22 -4.71 10.54
N LEU A 141 0.57 -3.87 9.88
CA LEU A 141 0.09 -2.87 8.93
C LEU A 141 0.24 -3.44 7.51
N ILE A 142 -0.86 -3.56 6.79
CA ILE A 142 -0.84 -3.96 5.38
C ILE A 142 -0.59 -2.73 4.52
N ILE A 143 0.37 -2.82 3.58
CA ILE A 143 0.71 -1.72 2.66
C ILE A 143 0.61 -2.23 1.23
N ASP A 144 -0.05 -1.44 0.36
CA ASP A 144 -0.11 -1.74 -1.08
C ASP A 144 -0.10 -0.47 -1.94
N ASP A 145 0.32 -0.58 -3.20
CA ASP A 145 0.33 0.54 -4.15
C ASP A 145 -1.07 0.88 -4.67
N PHE A 146 -1.92 -0.11 -4.95
CA PHE A 146 -3.28 0.08 -5.44
C PHE A 146 -4.33 -0.71 -4.66
N LEU A 147 -5.46 -0.06 -4.41
CA LEU A 147 -6.69 -0.72 -3.97
C LEU A 147 -7.80 -0.49 -5.00
N ALA A 148 -8.26 -1.56 -5.62
CA ALA A 148 -9.33 -1.59 -6.60
C ALA A 148 -10.56 -2.35 -6.04
N LYS A 149 -10.75 -3.59 -6.44
CA LYS A 149 -11.82 -4.47 -5.92
C LYS A 149 -11.48 -5.13 -4.58
N GLY A 150 -10.25 -4.96 -4.07
CA GLY A 150 -9.84 -5.43 -2.75
C GLY A 150 -9.44 -6.92 -2.65
N SER A 151 -9.27 -7.63 -3.78
CA SER A 151 -8.95 -9.06 -3.76
C SER A 151 -7.60 -9.36 -3.09
N ALA A 152 -6.54 -8.60 -3.42
CA ALA A 152 -5.23 -8.76 -2.82
C ALA A 152 -5.27 -8.48 -1.31
N LEU A 153 -5.88 -7.37 -0.92
CA LEU A 153 -6.03 -6.99 0.47
C LEU A 153 -6.84 -8.04 1.27
N SER A 154 -7.94 -8.57 0.70
CA SER A 154 -8.73 -9.63 1.32
C SER A 154 -7.92 -10.91 1.53
N ALA A 155 -7.06 -11.29 0.58
CA ALA A 155 -6.20 -12.45 0.72
C ALA A 155 -5.11 -12.26 1.79
N LEU A 156 -4.54 -11.06 1.92
CA LEU A 156 -3.60 -10.74 3.00
C LEU A 156 -4.27 -10.74 4.38
N LEU A 157 -5.52 -10.28 4.47
CA LEU A 157 -6.33 -10.36 5.70
C LEU A 157 -6.61 -11.81 6.11
N ASP A 158 -6.92 -12.68 5.15
CA ASP A 158 -7.12 -14.10 5.41
C ASP A 158 -5.83 -14.77 5.90
N ILE A 159 -4.70 -14.47 5.29
CA ILE A 159 -3.37 -14.95 5.73
C ILE A 159 -3.07 -14.48 7.16
N ALA A 160 -3.29 -13.22 7.47
CA ALA A 160 -3.10 -12.68 8.82
C ALA A 160 -4.00 -13.40 9.84
N LYS A 161 -5.27 -13.64 9.49
CA LYS A 161 -6.21 -14.40 10.31
C LYS A 161 -5.75 -15.85 10.55
N GLN A 162 -5.27 -16.54 9.52
CA GLN A 162 -4.71 -17.89 9.65
C GLN A 162 -3.49 -17.92 10.60
N ALA A 163 -2.69 -16.86 10.61
CA ALA A 163 -1.54 -16.71 11.50
C ALA A 163 -1.93 -16.33 12.93
N GLY A 164 -3.17 -15.91 13.17
CA GLY A 164 -3.63 -15.35 14.43
C GLY A 164 -3.07 -13.95 14.72
N ALA A 165 -2.54 -13.27 13.71
CA ALA A 165 -1.96 -11.94 13.83
C ALA A 165 -3.05 -10.86 13.86
N GLU A 166 -2.80 -9.77 14.61
CA GLU A 166 -3.64 -8.59 14.64
C GLU A 166 -3.37 -7.71 13.42
N VAL A 167 -4.41 -7.32 12.65
CA VAL A 167 -4.27 -6.33 11.58
C VAL A 167 -4.73 -4.98 12.10
N VAL A 168 -3.80 -4.03 12.26
CA VAL A 168 -4.07 -2.67 12.76
C VAL A 168 -4.69 -1.77 11.69
N GLY A 169 -4.55 -2.13 10.42
CA GLY A 169 -5.13 -1.42 9.29
C GLY A 169 -4.41 -1.69 7.98
N ALA A 170 -4.81 -0.94 6.95
CA ALA A 170 -4.18 -0.97 5.63
C ALA A 170 -3.88 0.46 5.13
N GLY A 171 -2.64 0.70 4.72
CA GLY A 171 -2.17 1.92 4.07
C GLY A 171 -2.05 1.71 2.57
N ILE A 172 -2.75 2.52 1.79
CA ILE A 172 -2.85 2.40 0.35
C ILE A 172 -2.34 3.68 -0.31
N VAL A 173 -1.51 3.55 -1.34
CA VAL A 173 -1.05 4.73 -2.07
C VAL A 173 -2.18 5.29 -2.93
N ILE A 174 -2.79 4.47 -3.79
CA ILE A 174 -3.86 4.89 -4.72
C ILE A 174 -5.06 3.97 -4.59
N GLU A 175 -6.21 4.51 -4.19
CA GLU A 175 -7.48 3.80 -4.14
C GLU A 175 -8.37 4.21 -5.32
N LYS A 176 -8.85 3.24 -6.09
CA LYS A 176 -9.93 3.43 -7.08
C LYS A 176 -11.26 3.25 -6.37
N GLU A 177 -11.73 4.32 -5.71
CA GLU A 177 -12.90 4.32 -4.83
C GLU A 177 -14.15 3.83 -5.56
N TYR A 178 -14.34 4.22 -6.83
CA TYR A 178 -15.45 3.81 -7.69
C TYR A 178 -15.53 2.30 -7.94
N GLN A 179 -14.48 1.53 -7.64
CA GLN A 179 -14.51 0.06 -7.73
C GLN A 179 -15.02 -0.63 -6.45
N GLY A 180 -15.21 0.12 -5.38
CA GLY A 180 -15.93 -0.29 -4.17
C GLY A 180 -15.19 -1.21 -3.21
N GLY A 181 -13.99 -1.72 -3.55
CA GLY A 181 -13.28 -2.67 -2.69
C GLY A 181 -12.90 -2.09 -1.32
N GLY A 182 -12.47 -0.83 -1.28
CA GLY A 182 -12.15 -0.13 -0.04
C GLY A 182 -13.38 0.05 0.85
N ASN A 183 -14.50 0.47 0.28
CA ASN A 183 -15.74 0.67 1.01
C ASN A 183 -16.25 -0.64 1.62
N LEU A 184 -16.26 -1.73 0.85
CA LEU A 184 -16.65 -3.06 1.33
C LEU A 184 -15.80 -3.53 2.52
N LEU A 185 -14.50 -3.26 2.51
CA LEU A 185 -13.60 -3.66 3.58
C LEU A 185 -13.72 -2.76 4.82
N ARG A 186 -13.97 -1.46 4.64
CA ARG A 186 -14.28 -0.52 5.75
C ARG A 186 -15.58 -0.89 6.44
N GLU A 187 -16.62 -1.27 5.71
CA GLU A 187 -17.89 -1.77 6.27
C GLU A 187 -17.71 -3.03 7.13
N LYS A 188 -16.66 -3.84 6.84
CA LYS A 188 -16.28 -4.99 7.67
C LYS A 188 -15.40 -4.62 8.87
N GLY A 189 -15.18 -3.32 9.11
CA GLY A 189 -14.44 -2.82 10.26
C GLY A 189 -12.93 -2.63 10.03
N LEU A 190 -12.42 -2.81 8.80
CA LEU A 190 -11.01 -2.56 8.53
C LEU A 190 -10.72 -1.05 8.42
N ARG A 191 -9.77 -0.55 9.20
CA ARG A 191 -9.23 0.79 9.01
C ARG A 191 -8.38 0.82 7.74
N ILE A 192 -8.75 1.67 6.77
CA ILE A 192 -8.01 1.87 5.52
C ILE A 192 -7.78 3.36 5.32
N GLU A 193 -6.50 3.73 5.27
CA GLU A 193 -6.05 5.06 4.91
C GLU A 193 -5.47 5.03 3.50
N SER A 194 -6.01 5.84 2.61
CA SER A 194 -5.57 5.92 1.22
C SER A 194 -5.06 7.33 0.93
N LEU A 195 -3.82 7.44 0.43
CA LEU A 195 -3.16 8.72 0.19
C LEU A 195 -3.76 9.49 -1.00
N ALA A 196 -4.25 8.78 -2.01
CA ALA A 196 -5.06 9.35 -3.07
C ALA A 196 -6.27 8.45 -3.34
N LYS A 197 -7.47 9.04 -3.38
CA LYS A 197 -8.73 8.34 -3.71
C LYS A 197 -9.26 8.87 -5.01
N ILE A 198 -9.31 8.01 -6.02
CA ILE A 198 -9.85 8.35 -7.34
C ILE A 198 -11.36 8.07 -7.33
N LYS A 199 -12.15 9.12 -7.54
CA LYS A 199 -13.60 9.05 -7.67
C LYS A 199 -14.03 8.58 -9.04
N SER A 200 -13.34 9.07 -10.09
CA SER A 200 -13.56 8.69 -11.48
C SER A 200 -12.32 8.97 -12.32
N MET A 201 -12.16 8.24 -13.41
CA MET A 201 -11.13 8.52 -14.42
C MET A 201 -11.59 8.09 -15.80
N SER A 202 -11.23 8.85 -16.82
CA SER A 202 -11.44 8.52 -18.22
C SER A 202 -10.37 9.16 -19.10
N ALA A 203 -10.14 8.61 -20.30
CA ALA A 203 -9.16 9.16 -21.23
C ALA A 203 -9.48 10.61 -21.67
N GLU A 204 -10.76 10.97 -21.73
CA GLU A 204 -11.24 12.28 -22.16
C GLU A 204 -11.42 13.25 -20.98
N GLY A 205 -11.94 12.75 -19.85
CA GLY A 205 -12.27 13.55 -18.67
C GLY A 205 -11.17 13.68 -17.65
N GLY A 206 -10.04 12.96 -17.81
CA GLY A 206 -8.94 12.96 -16.85
C GLY A 206 -9.27 12.20 -15.56
N ILE A 207 -8.71 12.65 -14.44
CA ILE A 207 -8.85 12.03 -13.12
C ILE A 207 -9.55 13.02 -12.18
N GLU A 208 -10.64 12.55 -11.53
CA GLU A 208 -11.31 13.25 -10.44
C GLU A 208 -10.99 12.54 -9.12
N PHE A 209 -10.49 13.28 -8.12
CA PHE A 209 -10.23 12.75 -6.79
C PHE A 209 -11.41 12.99 -5.84
N CYS A 210 -11.57 12.11 -4.85
CA CYS A 210 -12.49 12.34 -3.73
C CYS A 210 -11.99 13.51 -2.87
N ARG A 211 -12.93 14.33 -2.34
CA ARG A 211 -12.64 15.43 -1.42
C ARG A 211 -13.24 15.13 -0.05
#